data_15c4352de6aefc2ccab9308355306811
#
_entry.id   15c4352de6aefc2ccab9308355306811
#
_cell.length_a   1.000
_cell.length_b   1.000
_cell.length_c   1.000
_cell.angle_alpha   90.00
_cell.angle_beta   90.00
_cell.angle_gamma   90.00
#
_symmetry.space_group_name_H-M   'P 1'
#
loop_
_entity.id
_entity.type
_entity.pdbx_description
1 polymer ?
#
loop_
_entity_poly.entity_id
_entity_poly.type
_entity_poly.pdbx_seq_one_letter_code
_entity_poly.pdbx_strand_id
1 'polypeptide(L)'
;MATPNYNINYEDKRFQNVEADKDAALTNVNNTYNNMISQSDKFYQDQINAANDYANTQQQIQQENTDFAIDKINQQKEQANKDYTKEQAGAYVDWQKQSNQYGANAEQMAASGLTNTGFSESSQVSMYNQYQTRVATARDVFNRAILNYDNSIKEAQLANNSKLAEIAYNALQTQLELSLSGFQYKNTLLQTQLEMQQQTEDRYYSRWQDV
;
A
#
# COMPACT_ATOMS: atom_id res chain seq x y z
N MET A 1 83.95 -21.21 21.29
CA MET A 1 83.15 -20.02 20.98
C MET A 1 82.04 -19.98 22.02
N ALA A 2 82.08 -18.97 22.94
CA ALA A 2 81.02 -18.81 23.94
C ALA A 2 79.78 -18.26 23.25
N THR A 3 78.68 -18.96 23.37
CA THR A 3 77.37 -18.44 22.93
C THR A 3 77.02 -17.21 23.76
N PRO A 4 76.73 -16.07 23.15
CA PRO A 4 76.33 -14.90 23.89
C PRO A 4 75.03 -15.22 24.63
N ASN A 5 75.09 -15.14 25.96
CA ASN A 5 73.94 -15.32 26.84
C ASN A 5 73.17 -13.96 26.84
N TYR A 6 72.23 -13.77 25.97
CA TYR A 6 71.35 -12.60 26.02
C TYR A 6 70.35 -12.76 27.14
N ASN A 7 70.71 -12.20 28.29
CA ASN A 7 69.85 -12.14 29.46
C ASN A 7 68.86 -10.95 29.24
N ILE A 8 67.74 -11.21 28.59
CA ILE A 8 66.71 -10.18 28.34
C ILE A 8 66.04 -9.88 29.68
N ASN A 9 66.27 -8.70 30.20
CA ASN A 9 65.62 -8.24 31.44
C ASN A 9 64.23 -7.67 31.10
N TYR A 10 63.20 -8.51 31.14
CA TYR A 10 61.82 -8.13 30.89
C TYR A 10 61.23 -7.15 31.96
N GLU A 11 61.95 -6.88 33.07
CA GLU A 11 61.54 -5.89 34.06
C GLU A 11 62.04 -4.46 33.72
N ASP A 12 62.78 -4.32 32.61
CA ASP A 12 63.23 -3.01 32.13
C ASP A 12 62.02 -2.16 31.75
N LYS A 13 61.99 -0.93 32.31
CA LYS A 13 60.91 0.03 32.07
C LYS A 13 60.66 0.34 30.58
N ARG A 14 61.70 0.20 29.74
CA ARG A 14 61.59 0.42 28.30
C ARG A 14 60.65 -0.60 27.66
N PHE A 15 60.77 -1.89 28.03
CA PHE A 15 59.84 -2.94 27.53
C PHE A 15 58.43 -2.70 28.03
N GLN A 16 58.25 -2.34 29.32
CA GLN A 16 56.94 -2.03 29.88
C GLN A 16 56.27 -0.83 29.19
N ASN A 17 57.07 0.20 28.83
CA ASN A 17 56.54 1.35 28.08
C ASN A 17 56.12 0.98 26.65
N VAL A 18 56.89 0.15 25.94
CA VAL A 18 56.54 -0.33 24.61
C VAL A 18 55.25 -1.14 24.63
N GLU A 19 55.06 -2.00 25.64
CA GLU A 19 53.81 -2.76 25.80
C GLU A 19 52.60 -1.86 26.14
N ALA A 20 52.77 -0.91 27.05
CA ALA A 20 51.71 0.03 27.40
C ALA A 20 51.29 0.89 26.20
N ASP A 21 52.27 1.37 25.39
CA ASP A 21 51.99 2.12 24.16
C ASP A 21 51.29 1.26 23.14
N LYS A 22 51.67 -0.03 22.99
CA LYS A 22 50.97 -1.00 22.09
C LYS A 22 49.52 -1.17 22.50
N ASP A 23 49.27 -1.44 23.79
CA ASP A 23 47.91 -1.66 24.28
C ASP A 23 47.04 -0.42 24.15
N ALA A 24 47.58 0.77 24.34
CA ALA A 24 46.91 2.03 24.07
C ALA A 24 46.57 2.21 22.58
N ALA A 25 47.53 1.87 21.70
CA ALA A 25 47.32 1.96 20.26
C ALA A 25 46.25 0.96 19.76
N LEU A 26 46.30 -0.30 20.21
CA LEU A 26 45.28 -1.31 19.92
C LEU A 26 43.91 -0.91 20.46
N THR A 27 43.85 -0.36 21.65
CA THR A 27 42.60 0.16 22.24
C THR A 27 42.00 1.28 21.38
N ASN A 28 42.82 2.21 20.87
CA ASN A 28 42.41 3.28 20.00
C ASN A 28 41.91 2.74 18.65
N VAL A 29 42.59 1.78 18.05
CA VAL A 29 42.14 1.11 16.83
C VAL A 29 40.76 0.48 17.06
N ASN A 30 40.61 -0.33 18.10
CA ASN A 30 39.36 -0.99 18.44
C ASN A 30 38.23 -0.01 18.66
N ASN A 31 38.45 1.04 19.47
CA ASN A 31 37.42 2.04 19.74
C ASN A 31 36.99 2.77 18.45
N THR A 32 37.93 3.12 17.58
CA THR A 32 37.66 3.82 16.34
C THR A 32 36.79 2.96 15.42
N TYR A 33 37.19 1.71 15.15
CA TYR A 33 36.46 0.82 14.28
C TYR A 33 35.10 0.39 14.86
N ASN A 34 35.01 0.11 16.16
CA ASN A 34 33.73 -0.19 16.81
C ASN A 34 32.76 1.00 16.70
N ASN A 35 33.23 2.24 16.84
CA ASN A 35 32.40 3.42 16.63
C ASN A 35 31.96 3.53 15.15
N MET A 36 32.84 3.28 14.18
CA MET A 36 32.49 3.30 12.75
C MET A 36 31.46 2.21 12.42
N ILE A 37 31.62 1.01 12.96
CA ILE A 37 30.67 -0.10 12.79
C ILE A 37 29.30 0.28 13.37
N SER A 38 29.27 0.82 14.59
CA SER A 38 28.03 1.24 15.25
C SER A 38 27.30 2.35 14.47
N GLN A 39 28.06 3.34 13.98
CA GLN A 39 27.50 4.42 13.15
C GLN A 39 26.97 3.88 11.80
N SER A 40 27.67 2.94 11.19
CA SER A 40 27.25 2.26 9.97
C SER A 40 25.96 1.48 10.19
N ASP A 41 25.91 0.64 11.23
CA ASP A 41 24.71 -0.13 11.56
C ASP A 41 23.48 0.79 11.74
N LYS A 42 23.68 1.90 12.47
CA LYS A 42 22.63 2.91 12.65
C LYS A 42 22.21 3.55 11.33
N PHE A 43 23.16 3.95 10.49
CA PHE A 43 22.89 4.59 9.21
C PHE A 43 22.05 3.69 8.29
N TYR A 44 22.43 2.41 8.13
CA TYR A 44 21.67 1.48 7.30
C TYR A 44 20.30 1.16 7.90
N GLN A 45 20.20 1.07 9.25
CA GLN A 45 18.90 0.88 9.90
C GLN A 45 17.97 2.09 9.70
N ASP A 46 18.49 3.30 9.81
CA ASP A 46 17.71 4.53 9.56
C ASP A 46 17.21 4.59 8.10
N GLN A 47 18.03 4.15 7.12
CA GLN A 47 17.58 4.05 5.72
C GLN A 47 16.51 2.99 5.51
N ILE A 48 16.62 1.84 6.16
CA ILE A 48 15.60 0.79 6.11
C ILE A 48 14.28 1.30 6.71
N ASN A 49 14.34 2.00 7.84
CA ASN A 49 13.16 2.60 8.46
C ASN A 49 12.52 3.65 7.54
N ALA A 50 13.32 4.53 6.93
CA ALA A 50 12.82 5.53 5.98
C ALA A 50 12.17 4.90 4.75
N ALA A 51 12.74 3.81 4.22
CA ALA A 51 12.14 3.07 3.10
C ALA A 51 10.78 2.44 3.48
N ASN A 52 10.67 1.92 4.71
CA ASN A 52 9.41 1.38 5.24
C ASN A 52 8.35 2.47 5.43
N ASP A 53 8.72 3.61 6.00
CA ASP A 53 7.81 4.74 6.21
C ASP A 53 7.30 5.29 4.87
N TYR A 54 8.17 5.35 3.88
CA TYR A 54 7.78 5.72 2.51
C TYR A 54 6.79 4.72 1.92
N ALA A 55 7.06 3.40 2.03
CA ALA A 55 6.16 2.37 1.53
C ALA A 55 4.79 2.42 2.23
N ASN A 56 4.76 2.58 3.55
CA ASN A 56 3.53 2.72 4.33
C ASN A 56 2.73 3.95 3.87
N THR A 57 3.39 5.08 3.64
CA THR A 57 2.75 6.30 3.11
C THR A 57 2.15 6.07 1.72
N GLN A 58 2.88 5.38 0.82
CA GLN A 58 2.37 5.03 -0.51
C GLN A 58 1.15 4.09 -0.44
N GLN A 59 1.17 3.12 0.50
CA GLN A 59 0.03 2.23 0.71
C GLN A 59 -1.21 3.00 1.21
N GLN A 60 -1.04 3.95 2.13
CA GLN A 60 -2.13 4.81 2.60
C GLN A 60 -2.72 5.64 1.47
N ILE A 61 -1.89 6.32 0.69
CA ILE A 61 -2.34 7.14 -0.45
C ILE A 61 -3.10 6.26 -1.47
N GLN A 62 -2.60 5.06 -1.74
CA GLN A 62 -3.25 4.13 -2.66
C GLN A 62 -4.62 3.69 -2.12
N GLN A 63 -4.73 3.41 -0.82
CA GLN A 63 -5.98 3.05 -0.18
C GLN A 63 -6.99 4.20 -0.22
N GLU A 64 -6.58 5.40 0.14
CA GLU A 64 -7.42 6.61 0.11
C GLU A 64 -7.96 6.89 -1.31
N ASN A 65 -7.10 6.75 -2.33
CA ASN A 65 -7.52 6.90 -3.73
C ASN A 65 -8.57 5.86 -4.13
N THR A 66 -8.41 4.62 -3.67
CA THR A 66 -9.34 3.54 -3.95
C THR A 66 -10.67 3.76 -3.24
N ASP A 67 -10.64 4.15 -1.96
CA ASP A 67 -11.84 4.46 -1.19
C ASP A 67 -12.61 5.63 -1.82
N PHE A 68 -11.93 6.67 -2.26
CA PHE A 68 -12.55 7.79 -2.97
C PHE A 68 -13.20 7.35 -4.31
N ALA A 69 -12.55 6.45 -5.05
CA ALA A 69 -13.14 5.90 -6.29
C ALA A 69 -14.39 5.07 -6.00
N ILE A 70 -14.36 4.23 -4.96
CA ILE A 70 -15.49 3.42 -4.51
C ILE A 70 -16.63 4.32 -4.02
N ASP A 71 -16.35 5.37 -3.27
CA ASP A 71 -17.36 6.33 -2.81
C ASP A 71 -18.07 7.02 -3.97
N LYS A 72 -17.35 7.40 -5.02
CA LYS A 72 -17.96 7.95 -6.24
C LYS A 72 -18.90 6.94 -6.90
N ILE A 73 -18.51 5.68 -6.99
CA ILE A 73 -19.36 4.62 -7.56
C ILE A 73 -20.61 4.43 -6.69
N ASN A 74 -20.47 4.45 -5.36
CA ASN A 74 -21.61 4.34 -4.43
C ASN A 74 -22.57 5.53 -4.57
N GLN A 75 -22.08 6.76 -4.78
CA GLN A 75 -22.92 7.92 -5.08
C GLN A 75 -23.70 7.74 -6.40
N GLN A 76 -23.07 7.16 -7.44
CA GLN A 76 -23.75 6.83 -8.70
C GLN A 76 -24.80 5.75 -8.51
N LYS A 77 -24.56 4.73 -7.69
CA LYS A 77 -25.58 3.73 -7.31
C LYS A 77 -26.76 4.36 -6.60
N GLU A 78 -26.51 5.25 -5.66
CA GLU A 78 -27.58 5.99 -4.97
C GLU A 78 -28.39 6.85 -5.93
N GLN A 79 -27.74 7.54 -6.86
CA GLN A 79 -28.43 8.31 -7.89
C GLN A 79 -29.26 7.43 -8.80
N ALA A 80 -28.75 6.28 -9.24
CA ALA A 80 -29.49 5.33 -10.06
C ALA A 80 -30.74 4.80 -9.32
N ASN A 81 -30.65 4.60 -8.02
CA ASN A 81 -31.80 4.21 -7.19
C ASN A 81 -32.85 5.33 -7.10
N LYS A 82 -32.43 6.58 -6.94
CA LYS A 82 -33.34 7.75 -6.95
C LYS A 82 -34.03 7.89 -8.31
N ASP A 83 -33.28 7.72 -9.40
CA ASP A 83 -33.82 7.82 -10.76
C ASP A 83 -34.81 6.69 -11.05
N TYR A 84 -34.51 5.47 -10.61
CA TYR A 84 -35.44 4.34 -10.70
C TYR A 84 -36.74 4.59 -9.94
N THR A 85 -36.64 5.06 -8.68
CA THR A 85 -37.80 5.38 -7.86
C THR A 85 -38.65 6.49 -8.49
N LYS A 86 -38.02 7.52 -9.04
CA LYS A 86 -38.68 8.62 -9.75
C LYS A 86 -39.38 8.13 -11.02
N GLU A 87 -38.74 7.24 -11.78
CA GLU A 87 -39.35 6.66 -12.97
C GLU A 87 -40.57 5.79 -12.66
N GLN A 88 -40.49 4.97 -11.55
CA GLN A 88 -41.65 4.21 -11.08
C GLN A 88 -42.82 5.12 -10.69
N ALA A 89 -42.55 6.19 -9.94
CA ALA A 89 -43.55 7.16 -9.54
C ALA A 89 -44.15 7.89 -10.76
N GLY A 90 -43.29 8.28 -11.72
CA GLY A 90 -43.71 8.90 -12.95
C GLY A 90 -44.59 7.98 -13.80
N ALA A 91 -44.22 6.72 -13.97
CA ALA A 91 -45.01 5.73 -14.67
C ALA A 91 -46.39 5.52 -14.05
N TYR A 92 -46.48 5.51 -12.72
CA TYR A 92 -47.73 5.39 -11.98
C TYR A 92 -48.62 6.62 -12.19
N VAL A 93 -48.10 7.83 -12.08
CA VAL A 93 -48.84 9.09 -12.27
C VAL A 93 -49.38 9.18 -13.71
N ASP A 94 -48.56 8.82 -14.70
CA ASP A 94 -48.96 8.84 -16.09
C ASP A 94 -50.08 7.82 -16.38
N TRP A 95 -49.97 6.62 -15.81
CA TRP A 95 -51.02 5.62 -15.88
C TRP A 95 -52.32 6.13 -15.23
N GLN A 96 -52.28 6.77 -14.05
CA GLN A 96 -53.43 7.35 -13.41
C GLN A 96 -54.09 8.44 -14.28
N LYS A 97 -53.31 9.34 -14.83
CA LYS A 97 -53.82 10.41 -15.72
C LYS A 97 -54.53 9.83 -16.94
N GLN A 98 -53.89 8.84 -17.58
CA GLN A 98 -54.52 8.18 -18.75
C GLN A 98 -55.80 7.45 -18.39
N SER A 99 -55.82 6.71 -17.27
CA SER A 99 -56.96 6.00 -16.78
C SER A 99 -58.13 6.95 -16.43
N ASN A 100 -57.85 8.09 -15.77
CA ASN A 100 -58.85 9.08 -15.40
C ASN A 100 -59.45 9.81 -16.65
N GLN A 101 -58.59 10.17 -17.61
CA GLN A 101 -59.07 10.76 -18.89
C GLN A 101 -59.95 9.78 -19.66
N TYR A 102 -59.55 8.51 -19.62
CA TYR A 102 -60.30 7.48 -20.31
C TYR A 102 -61.66 7.26 -19.63
N GLY A 103 -61.71 7.25 -18.29
CA GLY A 103 -62.95 7.15 -17.48
C GLY A 103 -63.92 8.31 -17.80
N ALA A 104 -63.43 9.55 -17.82
CA ALA A 104 -64.22 10.72 -18.18
C ALA A 104 -64.75 10.67 -19.64
N ASN A 105 -63.95 10.21 -20.59
CA ASN A 105 -64.37 10.02 -21.95
C ASN A 105 -65.41 8.89 -22.09
N ALA A 106 -65.25 7.80 -21.35
CA ALA A 106 -66.20 6.69 -21.31
C ALA A 106 -67.56 7.13 -20.74
N GLU A 107 -67.59 7.96 -19.68
CA GLU A 107 -68.82 8.55 -19.11
C GLU A 107 -69.50 9.47 -20.12
N GLN A 108 -68.77 10.29 -20.84
CA GLN A 108 -69.29 11.18 -21.89
C GLN A 108 -69.86 10.40 -23.07
N MET A 109 -69.20 9.32 -23.49
CA MET A 109 -69.71 8.41 -24.51
C MET A 109 -70.97 7.67 -24.07
N ALA A 110 -71.03 7.21 -22.82
CA ALA A 110 -72.24 6.59 -22.25
C ALA A 110 -73.39 7.56 -22.17
N ALA A 111 -73.17 8.80 -21.77
CA ALA A 111 -74.18 9.87 -21.77
C ALA A 111 -74.70 10.21 -23.20
N SER A 112 -73.90 9.94 -24.24
CA SER A 112 -74.28 10.11 -25.62
C SER A 112 -75.00 8.89 -26.24
N GLY A 113 -75.35 7.88 -25.42
CA GLY A 113 -76.05 6.67 -25.85
C GLY A 113 -75.16 5.64 -26.56
N LEU A 114 -73.89 5.85 -26.59
CA LEU A 114 -72.88 4.92 -27.13
C LEU A 114 -72.43 3.96 -26.01
N THR A 115 -73.40 3.28 -25.42
CA THR A 115 -73.05 2.21 -24.46
C THR A 115 -72.58 1.01 -25.22
N ASN A 116 -71.36 0.76 -24.88
CA ASN A 116 -70.78 -0.53 -24.90
C ASN A 116 -70.09 -1.06 -26.06
N THR A 117 -68.89 -1.32 -25.82
CA THR A 117 -68.31 -2.60 -26.24
C THR A 117 -67.09 -2.87 -25.43
N GLY A 118 -66.63 -4.10 -25.32
CA GLY A 118 -65.37 -4.52 -24.73
C GLY A 118 -64.12 -3.71 -25.07
N PHE A 119 -64.28 -2.60 -25.81
CA PHE A 119 -63.28 -1.59 -26.11
C PHE A 119 -62.77 -0.86 -24.86
N SER A 120 -63.67 -0.65 -23.83
CA SER A 120 -63.25 0.01 -22.60
C SER A 120 -62.35 -0.87 -21.72
N GLU A 121 -62.70 -2.14 -21.61
CA GLU A 121 -61.92 -3.09 -20.80
C GLU A 121 -60.58 -3.41 -21.46
N SER A 122 -60.58 -3.61 -22.80
CA SER A 122 -59.35 -3.88 -23.53
C SER A 122 -58.38 -2.69 -23.49
N SER A 123 -58.90 -1.46 -23.49
CA SER A 123 -58.05 -0.25 -23.40
C SER A 123 -57.47 -0.05 -21.99
N GLN A 124 -58.25 -0.33 -20.92
CA GLN A 124 -57.72 -0.28 -19.57
C GLN A 124 -56.65 -1.34 -19.31
N VAL A 125 -56.87 -2.57 -19.81
CA VAL A 125 -55.87 -3.64 -19.77
C VAL A 125 -54.62 -3.24 -20.54
N SER A 126 -54.76 -2.61 -21.72
CA SER A 126 -53.64 -2.13 -22.51
C SER A 126 -52.83 -1.06 -21.79
N MET A 127 -53.50 -0.07 -21.15
CA MET A 127 -52.84 0.98 -20.36
C MET A 127 -52.08 0.40 -19.16
N TYR A 128 -52.69 -0.56 -18.47
CA TYR A 128 -52.06 -1.25 -17.34
C TYR A 128 -50.85 -2.07 -17.80
N ASN A 129 -50.95 -2.76 -18.91
CA ASN A 129 -49.84 -3.52 -19.50
C ASN A 129 -48.67 -2.60 -19.89
N GLN A 130 -48.96 -1.42 -20.46
CA GLN A 130 -47.94 -0.41 -20.78
C GLN A 130 -47.24 0.09 -19.52
N TYR A 131 -48.01 0.37 -18.46
CA TYR A 131 -47.42 0.73 -17.14
C TYR A 131 -46.53 -0.37 -16.62
N GLN A 132 -46.99 -1.64 -16.60
CA GLN A 132 -46.21 -2.78 -16.12
C GLN A 132 -44.94 -2.97 -16.94
N THR A 133 -45.01 -2.84 -18.27
CA THR A 133 -43.85 -2.94 -19.15
C THR A 133 -42.85 -1.84 -18.88
N ARG A 134 -43.30 -0.60 -18.66
CA ARG A 134 -42.43 0.53 -18.35
C ARG A 134 -41.71 0.32 -17.00
N VAL A 135 -42.41 -0.14 -15.95
CA VAL A 135 -41.83 -0.45 -14.65
C VAL A 135 -40.85 -1.62 -14.76
N ALA A 136 -41.17 -2.66 -15.50
CA ALA A 136 -40.27 -3.80 -15.71
C ALA A 136 -39.01 -3.39 -16.44
N THR A 137 -39.10 -2.58 -17.49
CA THR A 137 -37.97 -2.06 -18.24
C THR A 137 -37.08 -1.18 -17.33
N ALA A 138 -37.71 -0.27 -16.54
CA ALA A 138 -36.95 0.54 -15.58
C ALA A 138 -36.22 -0.30 -14.56
N ARG A 139 -36.84 -1.38 -14.08
CA ARG A 139 -36.21 -2.35 -13.16
C ARG A 139 -35.01 -3.06 -13.81
N ASP A 140 -35.17 -3.51 -15.03
CA ASP A 140 -34.08 -4.19 -15.76
C ASP A 140 -32.88 -3.26 -15.97
N VAL A 141 -33.12 -2.01 -16.36
CA VAL A 141 -32.08 -0.99 -16.53
C VAL A 141 -31.37 -0.73 -15.19
N PHE A 142 -32.15 -0.57 -14.12
CA PHE A 142 -31.61 -0.37 -12.78
C PHE A 142 -30.75 -1.57 -12.32
N ASN A 143 -31.26 -2.80 -12.46
CA ASN A 143 -30.53 -4.00 -12.05
C ASN A 143 -29.21 -4.17 -12.81
N ARG A 144 -29.19 -3.88 -14.12
CA ARG A 144 -27.95 -3.90 -14.91
C ARG A 144 -26.99 -2.81 -14.47
N ALA A 145 -27.47 -1.61 -14.16
CA ALA A 145 -26.63 -0.53 -13.66
C ALA A 145 -26.00 -0.91 -12.32
N ILE A 146 -26.77 -1.45 -11.37
CA ILE A 146 -26.25 -1.93 -10.08
C ILE A 146 -25.19 -3.01 -10.26
N LEU A 147 -25.44 -4.01 -11.12
CA LEU A 147 -24.47 -5.06 -11.40
C LEU A 147 -23.14 -4.50 -11.96
N ASN A 148 -23.24 -3.52 -12.87
CA ASN A 148 -22.05 -2.87 -13.45
C ASN A 148 -21.29 -2.09 -12.37
N TYR A 149 -21.97 -1.35 -11.48
CA TYR A 149 -21.32 -0.65 -10.37
C TYR A 149 -20.67 -1.61 -9.40
N ASP A 150 -21.32 -2.73 -9.06
CA ASP A 150 -20.73 -3.75 -8.17
C ASP A 150 -19.48 -4.39 -8.79
N ASN A 151 -19.50 -4.65 -10.09
CA ASN A 151 -18.31 -5.15 -10.79
C ASN A 151 -17.19 -4.10 -10.80
N SER A 152 -17.51 -2.82 -11.04
CA SER A 152 -16.51 -1.74 -11.00
C SER A 152 -15.89 -1.58 -9.61
N ILE A 153 -16.65 -1.75 -8.53
CA ILE A 153 -16.11 -1.77 -7.15
C ILE A 153 -15.14 -2.93 -6.97
N LYS A 154 -15.51 -4.14 -7.41
CA LYS A 154 -14.63 -5.31 -7.33
C LYS A 154 -13.33 -5.13 -8.12
N GLU A 155 -13.43 -4.57 -9.32
CA GLU A 155 -12.26 -4.27 -10.16
C GLU A 155 -11.33 -3.26 -9.48
N ALA A 156 -11.89 -2.20 -8.88
CA ALA A 156 -11.11 -1.21 -8.12
C ALA A 156 -10.40 -1.84 -6.91
N GLN A 157 -11.07 -2.73 -6.17
CA GLN A 157 -10.50 -3.45 -5.04
C GLN A 157 -9.37 -4.41 -5.47
N LEU A 158 -9.55 -5.15 -6.57
CA LEU A 158 -8.51 -6.05 -7.09
C LEU A 158 -7.29 -5.27 -7.58
N ALA A 159 -7.50 -4.16 -8.28
CA ALA A 159 -6.42 -3.28 -8.72
C ALA A 159 -5.67 -2.67 -7.52
N ASN A 160 -6.38 -2.27 -6.48
CA ASN A 160 -5.77 -1.79 -5.23
C ASN A 160 -4.90 -2.85 -4.59
N ASN A 161 -5.41 -4.08 -4.41
CA ASN A 161 -4.67 -5.18 -3.79
C ASN A 161 -3.39 -5.52 -4.57
N SER A 162 -3.45 -5.52 -5.90
CA SER A 162 -2.28 -5.71 -6.76
C SER A 162 -1.24 -4.61 -6.56
N LYS A 163 -1.67 -3.34 -6.49
CA LYS A 163 -0.77 -2.21 -6.28
C LYS A 163 -0.15 -2.20 -4.88
N LEU A 164 -0.91 -2.54 -3.85
CA LEU A 164 -0.40 -2.68 -2.49
C LEU A 164 0.66 -3.79 -2.39
N ALA A 165 0.44 -4.93 -3.08
CA ALA A 165 1.42 -6.01 -3.14
C ALA A 165 2.70 -5.58 -3.86
N GLU A 166 2.61 -4.82 -4.94
CA GLU A 166 3.77 -4.24 -5.66
C GLU A 166 4.58 -3.31 -4.75
N ILE A 167 3.92 -2.40 -4.04
CA ILE A 167 4.58 -1.48 -3.10
C ILE A 167 5.32 -2.26 -2.01
N ALA A 168 4.66 -3.26 -1.41
CA ALA A 168 5.25 -4.09 -0.37
C ALA A 168 6.47 -4.88 -0.88
N TYR A 169 6.39 -5.44 -2.09
CA TYR A 169 7.49 -6.17 -2.71
C TYR A 169 8.70 -5.27 -2.98
N ASN A 170 8.48 -4.08 -3.53
CA ASN A 170 9.54 -3.10 -3.80
C ASN A 170 10.22 -2.63 -2.50
N ALA A 171 9.44 -2.42 -1.43
CA ALA A 171 9.97 -2.08 -0.12
C ALA A 171 10.87 -3.20 0.43
N LEU A 172 10.43 -4.47 0.31
CA LEU A 172 11.21 -5.63 0.72
C LEU A 172 12.53 -5.74 -0.05
N GLN A 173 12.51 -5.53 -1.37
CA GLN A 173 13.73 -5.51 -2.18
C GLN A 173 14.71 -4.43 -1.70
N THR A 174 14.22 -3.22 -1.47
CA THR A 174 15.04 -2.11 -0.97
C THR A 174 15.65 -2.45 0.40
N GLN A 175 14.89 -3.07 1.30
CA GLN A 175 15.41 -3.51 2.60
C GLN A 175 16.52 -4.55 2.45
N LEU A 176 16.35 -5.53 1.57
CA LEU A 176 17.34 -6.58 1.32
C LEU A 176 18.63 -5.99 0.74
N GLU A 177 18.53 -5.07 -0.21
CA GLU A 177 19.68 -4.39 -0.81
C GLU A 177 20.45 -3.54 0.22
N LEU A 178 19.75 -2.76 1.05
CA LEU A 178 20.34 -1.98 2.14
C LEU A 178 20.98 -2.87 3.19
N SER A 179 20.33 -3.96 3.58
CA SER A 179 20.87 -4.92 4.54
C SER A 179 22.14 -5.60 4.02
N LEU A 180 22.15 -5.99 2.75
CA LEU A 180 23.32 -6.58 2.11
C LEU A 180 24.48 -5.56 2.02
N SER A 181 24.18 -4.33 1.62
CA SER A 181 25.18 -3.25 1.54
C SER A 181 25.78 -2.95 2.92
N GLY A 182 24.94 -2.88 3.95
CA GLY A 182 25.36 -2.68 5.32
C GLY A 182 26.25 -3.82 5.82
N PHE A 183 25.88 -5.06 5.52
CA PHE A 183 26.69 -6.24 5.86
C PHE A 183 28.04 -6.24 5.16
N GLN A 184 28.09 -5.92 3.87
CA GLN A 184 29.35 -5.84 3.10
C GLN A 184 30.26 -4.73 3.65
N TYR A 185 29.69 -3.56 3.93
CA TYR A 185 30.48 -2.46 4.49
C TYR A 185 31.01 -2.79 5.89
N LYS A 186 30.20 -3.42 6.74
CA LYS A 186 30.63 -3.89 8.07
C LYS A 186 31.76 -4.90 7.98
N ASN A 187 31.67 -5.87 7.05
CA ASN A 187 32.75 -6.84 6.83
C ASN A 187 34.05 -6.15 6.37
N THR A 188 33.97 -5.16 5.50
CA THR A 188 35.12 -4.35 5.08
C THR A 188 35.76 -3.64 6.28
N LEU A 189 34.97 -3.02 7.15
CA LEU A 189 35.46 -2.37 8.37
C LEU A 189 36.15 -3.37 9.30
N LEU A 190 35.56 -4.56 9.50
CA LEU A 190 36.15 -5.61 10.33
C LEU A 190 37.49 -6.13 9.75
N GLN A 191 37.59 -6.32 8.45
CA GLN A 191 38.83 -6.70 7.79
C GLN A 191 39.90 -5.62 7.97
N THR A 192 39.56 -4.37 7.71
CA THR A 192 40.47 -3.24 7.91
C THR A 192 40.90 -3.08 9.36
N GLN A 193 39.97 -3.30 10.31
CA GLN A 193 40.31 -3.33 11.75
C GLN A 193 41.36 -4.38 12.05
N LEU A 194 41.19 -5.60 11.53
CA LEU A 194 42.15 -6.70 11.74
C LEU A 194 43.54 -6.36 11.13
N GLU A 195 43.55 -5.79 9.92
CA GLU A 195 44.78 -5.35 9.27
C GLU A 195 45.50 -4.26 10.10
N MET A 196 44.74 -3.30 10.61
CA MET A 196 45.30 -2.23 11.46
C MET A 196 45.82 -2.77 12.81
N GLN A 197 45.17 -3.76 13.39
CA GLN A 197 45.64 -4.45 14.57
C GLN A 197 46.98 -5.15 14.28
N GLN A 198 47.07 -5.94 13.23
CA GLN A 198 48.30 -6.63 12.83
C GLN A 198 49.47 -5.65 12.55
N GLN A 199 49.20 -4.57 11.77
CA GLN A 199 50.21 -3.53 11.54
C GLN A 199 50.65 -2.85 12.83
N THR A 200 49.76 -2.66 13.78
CA THR A 200 50.10 -2.10 15.09
C THR A 200 51.00 -3.06 15.85
N GLU A 201 50.63 -4.33 15.94
CA GLU A 201 51.44 -5.37 16.59
C GLU A 201 52.83 -5.49 15.97
N ASP A 202 52.94 -5.55 14.61
CA ASP A 202 54.20 -5.63 13.92
C ASP A 202 55.10 -4.42 14.20
N ARG A 203 54.54 -3.20 14.19
CA ARG A 203 55.25 -1.98 14.51
C ARG A 203 55.81 -2.00 15.94
N TYR A 204 55.05 -2.45 16.91
CA TYR A 204 55.46 -2.50 18.28
C TYR A 204 56.42 -3.68 18.53
N TYR A 205 56.27 -4.80 17.81
CA TYR A 205 57.24 -5.90 17.83
C TYR A 205 58.60 -5.45 17.37
N SER A 206 58.69 -4.69 16.23
CA SER A 206 59.94 -4.10 15.79
C SER A 206 60.59 -3.16 16.84
N ARG A 207 59.77 -2.27 17.45
CA ARG A 207 60.24 -1.39 18.52
C ARG A 207 60.69 -2.17 19.74
N TRP A 208 60.08 -3.31 20.05
CA TRP A 208 60.48 -4.18 21.13
C TRP A 208 61.82 -4.86 20.86
N GLN A 209 62.14 -5.21 19.62
CA GLN A 209 63.43 -5.75 19.24
C GLN A 209 64.58 -4.71 19.33
N ASP A 210 64.27 -3.43 19.19
CA ASP A 210 65.22 -2.32 19.27
C ASP A 210 65.56 -1.89 20.71
N VAL A 211 64.92 -2.42 21.71
CA VAL A 211 65.18 -2.15 23.14
C VAL A 211 66.23 -3.08 23.70
#